data_35265757298b646a3bc9ef4dc1e48634
#
_entry.id   35265757298b646a3bc9ef4dc1e48634
#
_cell.length_a   1.000
_cell.length_b   1.000
_cell.length_c   1.000
_cell.angle_alpha   90.00
_cell.angle_beta   90.00
_cell.angle_gamma   90.00
#
_symmetry.space_group_name_H-M   'P 1'
#
loop_
_entity.id
_entity.type
_entity.pdbx_description
1 polymer ?
#
loop_
_entity_poly.entity_id
_entity_poly.type
_entity_poly.pdbx_seq_one_letter_code
_entity_poly.pdbx_strand_id
1 'polypeptide(L)'
;MTDTALSPEEQLIEDIAGFTHDPLGYALYAFPWGEEGTELAHATGPRQWQADAFREIRDHLQNPETRYQPLMLARASGHGIGKSAYISMLINWGMSTCEDCKVVVTANTDNQLRTKTWPEIIKWSNLAITKDWFTCTATAMYSNDPGHDKRWRADAIPWSEHNTEAFAGLHNERKRIIVVFDEASNIADLVWEVAEGALTDEDTEIIWVAFGNPTRNTGRFRECFRKYKHRWKTAQIDSRTVEGTNKQQLQKWVDDYGEDSDFVKIRVRGIFPDASELQFIPTGLTDEAMKRVVTAAQVAHAPVIIGVDPAYSGVDDAVIYLRQGLHSKVLWTGNKTTDDLIMAKRIADFEDQYNADAVFIDFGYGTGLKSIGDGWGRTWQLVPFGGASTDPQMLNKRGEMFNSCKTWLRLGGMLDDQETADDLSAAEYKVRVDGKIVIEPKEDIKERLGRSPGKGDALLLTFAFPVSKRLRIPGQQNQQGKAITDYDPYA
;
A
#
# COMPACT_ATOMS: atom_id res chain seq x y z
N MET A 1 32.37 47.81 25.73
CA MET A 1 31.23 46.95 25.39
C MET A 1 31.24 45.86 26.44
N THR A 2 30.34 45.90 27.37
CA THR A 2 30.17 44.85 28.39
C THR A 2 29.64 43.61 27.67
N ASP A 3 30.47 42.60 27.59
CA ASP A 3 30.07 41.23 27.22
C ASP A 3 29.06 40.74 28.30
N THR A 4 27.79 40.95 28.06
CA THR A 4 26.75 40.46 28.95
C THR A 4 26.65 38.94 28.69
N ALA A 5 27.14 38.14 29.63
CA ALA A 5 27.02 36.71 29.55
C ALA A 5 25.53 36.36 29.37
N LEU A 6 25.20 35.46 28.41
CA LEU A 6 23.85 34.96 28.20
C LEU A 6 23.31 34.32 29.48
N SER A 7 22.05 34.47 29.73
CA SER A 7 21.35 33.66 30.75
C SER A 7 21.38 32.16 30.36
N PRO A 8 21.23 31.25 31.32
CA PRO A 8 21.19 29.81 31.04
C PRO A 8 20.10 29.42 30.00
N GLU A 9 18.99 30.16 29.97
CA GLU A 9 17.91 29.93 29.04
C GLU A 9 18.29 30.43 27.62
N GLU A 10 18.89 31.62 27.52
CA GLU A 10 19.40 32.15 26.24
C GLU A 10 20.50 31.23 25.66
N GLN A 11 21.39 30.71 26.52
CA GLN A 11 22.40 29.74 26.10
C GLN A 11 21.78 28.45 25.60
N LEU A 12 20.74 27.92 26.28
CA LEU A 12 20.03 26.73 25.81
C LEU A 12 19.37 26.95 24.47
N ILE A 13 18.76 28.12 24.22
CA ILE A 13 18.15 28.47 22.94
C ILE A 13 19.22 28.48 21.82
N GLU A 14 20.39 29.08 22.07
CA GLU A 14 21.49 29.08 21.08
C GLU A 14 22.01 27.68 20.80
N ASP A 15 22.22 26.87 21.84
CA ASP A 15 22.67 25.49 21.68
C ASP A 15 21.68 24.65 20.87
N ILE A 16 20.39 24.76 21.15
CA ILE A 16 19.32 24.05 20.44
C ILE A 16 19.22 24.54 18.98
N ALA A 17 19.36 25.83 18.72
CA ALA A 17 19.35 26.38 17.36
C ALA A 17 20.48 25.79 16.49
N GLY A 18 21.60 25.39 17.07
CA GLY A 18 22.68 24.70 16.40
C GLY A 18 22.27 23.34 15.79
N PHE A 19 21.17 22.74 16.29
CA PHE A 19 20.66 21.45 15.80
C PHE A 19 19.49 21.57 14.81
N THR A 20 19.21 22.75 14.26
CA THR A 20 18.07 22.97 13.35
C THR A 20 18.02 21.96 12.20
N HIS A 21 19.16 21.57 11.65
CA HIS A 21 19.29 20.56 10.60
C HIS A 21 20.13 19.34 11.04
N ASP A 22 20.23 19.09 12.34
CA ASP A 22 20.92 17.91 12.87
C ASP A 22 20.07 17.20 13.96
N PRO A 23 19.09 16.39 13.55
CA PRO A 23 18.25 15.66 14.50
C PRO A 23 19.03 14.65 15.35
N LEU A 24 20.16 14.11 14.86
CA LEU A 24 21.00 13.21 15.65
C LEU A 24 21.75 13.99 16.74
N GLY A 25 22.34 15.13 16.41
CA GLY A 25 22.98 16.01 17.38
C GLY A 25 22.02 16.44 18.47
N TYR A 26 20.81 16.86 18.09
CA TYR A 26 19.74 17.16 19.04
C TYR A 26 19.40 15.97 19.95
N ALA A 27 19.17 14.78 19.37
CA ALA A 27 18.83 13.60 20.15
C ALA A 27 19.91 13.18 21.13
N LEU A 28 21.17 13.38 20.80
CA LEU A 28 22.30 13.13 21.71
C LEU A 28 22.41 14.18 22.82
N TYR A 29 22.09 15.44 22.52
CA TYR A 29 22.19 16.56 23.46
C TYR A 29 20.99 16.67 24.41
N ALA A 30 19.78 16.50 23.87
CA ALA A 30 18.56 16.88 24.58
C ALA A 30 18.03 15.84 25.58
N PHE A 31 18.51 14.61 25.53
CA PHE A 31 18.03 13.53 26.40
C PHE A 31 19.09 13.05 27.38
N PRO A 32 18.71 12.59 28.59
CA PRO A 32 19.63 12.25 29.71
C PRO A 32 20.24 10.84 29.51
N TRP A 33 21.02 10.64 28.46
CA TRP A 33 21.68 9.38 28.16
C TRP A 33 22.74 9.06 29.21
N GLY A 34 22.70 7.85 29.79
CA GLY A 34 23.65 7.39 30.79
C GLY A 34 23.53 8.06 32.18
N GLU A 35 22.54 8.91 32.40
CA GLU A 35 22.33 9.60 33.67
C GLU A 35 21.65 8.68 34.67
N GLU A 36 22.29 8.46 35.82
CA GLU A 36 21.77 7.61 36.88
C GLU A 36 20.43 8.13 37.43
N GLY A 37 19.50 7.21 37.67
CA GLY A 37 18.15 7.54 38.14
C GLY A 37 17.15 7.87 37.00
N THR A 38 17.58 7.92 35.73
CA THR A 38 16.70 8.10 34.60
C THR A 38 16.42 6.76 33.89
N GLU A 39 15.36 6.71 33.07
CA GLU A 39 15.06 5.54 32.23
C GLU A 39 16.15 5.26 31.20
N LEU A 40 17.01 6.23 30.90
CA LEU A 40 18.07 6.14 29.89
C LEU A 40 19.45 5.85 30.48
N ALA A 41 19.53 5.54 31.80
CA ALA A 41 20.78 5.27 32.51
C ALA A 41 21.67 4.18 31.87
N HIS A 42 21.07 3.24 31.10
CA HIS A 42 21.78 2.14 30.47
C HIS A 42 22.00 2.36 28.95
N ALA A 43 21.65 3.55 28.43
CA ALA A 43 21.75 3.87 27.01
C ALA A 43 22.74 5.04 26.81
N THR A 44 23.52 4.98 25.75
CA THR A 44 24.50 6.03 25.41
C THR A 44 24.04 6.94 24.28
N GLY A 45 22.84 6.68 23.75
CA GLY A 45 22.27 7.42 22.62
C GLY A 45 21.20 6.61 21.90
N PRO A 46 20.66 7.15 20.78
CA PRO A 46 19.76 6.42 19.89
C PRO A 46 20.40 5.13 19.39
N ARG A 47 19.58 4.10 19.18
CA ARG A 47 20.01 2.84 18.57
C ARG A 47 20.56 3.09 17.16
N GLN A 48 21.44 2.22 16.67
CA GLN A 48 22.14 2.44 15.40
C GLN A 48 21.20 2.78 14.24
N TRP A 49 20.13 2.00 14.04
CA TRP A 49 19.17 2.27 12.96
C TRP A 49 18.44 3.63 13.10
N GLN A 50 18.22 4.09 14.34
CA GLN A 50 17.62 5.39 14.64
C GLN A 50 18.60 6.51 14.28
N ALA A 51 19.87 6.34 14.68
CA ALA A 51 20.94 7.26 14.32
C ALA A 51 21.13 7.36 12.81
N ASP A 52 21.05 6.23 12.08
CA ASP A 52 21.15 6.21 10.63
C ASP A 52 19.97 6.96 9.97
N ALA A 53 18.74 6.75 10.46
CA ALA A 53 17.57 7.48 9.97
C ALA A 53 17.65 8.98 10.26
N PHE A 54 18.19 9.39 11.41
CA PHE A 54 18.46 10.81 11.70
C PHE A 54 19.54 11.40 10.79
N ARG A 55 20.60 10.66 10.47
CA ARG A 55 21.60 11.09 9.48
C ARG A 55 21.01 11.32 8.10
N GLU A 56 20.10 10.43 7.67
CA GLU A 56 19.41 10.61 6.39
C GLU A 56 18.58 11.92 6.34
N ILE A 57 17.93 12.30 7.46
CA ILE A 57 17.21 13.57 7.57
C ILE A 57 18.21 14.74 7.56
N ARG A 58 19.27 14.67 8.37
CA ARG A 58 20.33 15.69 8.41
C ARG A 58 20.92 15.94 7.02
N ASP A 59 21.36 14.88 6.36
CA ASP A 59 22.03 14.98 5.06
C ASP A 59 21.09 15.55 3.98
N HIS A 60 19.79 15.29 4.08
CA HIS A 60 18.78 15.87 3.21
C HIS A 60 18.57 17.37 3.46
N LEU A 61 18.44 17.77 4.73
CA LEU A 61 18.17 19.16 5.09
C LEU A 61 19.39 20.07 4.94
N GLN A 62 20.60 19.54 5.12
CA GLN A 62 21.86 20.29 4.94
C GLN A 62 22.23 20.48 3.47
N ASN A 63 21.65 19.70 2.54
CA ASN A 63 21.86 19.86 1.13
C ASN A 63 20.87 20.89 0.53
N PRO A 64 21.33 22.04 0.02
CA PRO A 64 20.46 23.07 -0.55
C PRO A 64 19.57 22.59 -1.71
N GLU A 65 20.01 21.58 -2.47
CA GLU A 65 19.26 21.03 -3.60
C GLU A 65 18.06 20.15 -3.17
N THR A 66 18.13 19.54 -1.99
CA THR A 66 17.10 18.62 -1.53
C THR A 66 16.26 19.16 -0.38
N ARG A 67 16.74 20.17 0.33
CA ARG A 67 16.14 20.68 1.59
C ARG A 67 14.64 20.93 1.51
N TYR A 68 14.15 21.51 0.43
CA TYR A 68 12.74 21.83 0.22
C TYR A 68 12.01 20.79 -0.66
N GLN A 69 12.67 19.68 -0.98
CA GLN A 69 11.98 18.54 -1.57
C GLN A 69 11.42 17.66 -0.44
N PRO A 70 10.23 17.06 -0.60
CA PRO A 70 9.70 16.16 0.41
C PRO A 70 10.62 14.96 0.67
N LEU A 71 11.04 14.77 1.91
CA LEU A 71 11.77 13.60 2.35
C LEU A 71 10.81 12.54 2.86
N MET A 72 10.73 11.39 2.22
CA MET A 72 9.87 10.29 2.59
C MET A 72 10.68 9.08 3.04
N LEU A 73 10.50 8.65 4.29
CA LEU A 73 11.19 7.52 4.91
C LEU A 73 10.20 6.40 5.26
N ALA A 74 10.40 5.18 4.76
CA ALA A 74 9.61 4.02 5.17
C ALA A 74 10.50 2.95 5.81
N ARG A 75 10.10 2.46 6.99
CA ARG A 75 10.83 1.46 7.76
C ARG A 75 9.91 0.28 8.10
N ALA A 76 10.13 -0.84 7.43
CA ALA A 76 9.53 -2.11 7.79
C ALA A 76 10.43 -2.83 8.80
N SER A 77 9.88 -3.31 9.90
CA SER A 77 10.71 -3.87 10.96
C SER A 77 10.05 -5.00 11.72
N GLY A 78 10.86 -5.83 12.37
CA GLY A 78 10.37 -6.71 13.41
C GLY A 78 9.95 -5.94 14.68
N HIS A 79 9.59 -6.68 15.73
CA HIS A 79 9.15 -6.11 17.00
C HIS A 79 10.31 -5.60 17.87
N GLY A 80 10.03 -4.64 18.77
CA GLY A 80 10.91 -4.24 19.86
C GLY A 80 12.09 -3.36 19.44
N ILE A 81 12.13 -2.85 18.23
CA ILE A 81 13.27 -2.04 17.73
C ILE A 81 13.29 -0.59 18.23
N GLY A 82 12.25 -0.13 18.96
CA GLY A 82 12.21 1.25 19.49
C GLY A 82 11.64 2.26 18.48
N LYS A 83 10.65 1.91 17.65
CA LYS A 83 9.98 2.82 16.71
C LYS A 83 9.40 4.05 17.42
N SER A 84 8.63 3.84 18.48
CA SER A 84 7.95 4.94 19.20
C SER A 84 8.95 5.89 19.85
N ALA A 85 10.09 5.38 20.36
CA ALA A 85 11.17 6.22 20.87
C ALA A 85 11.78 7.11 19.78
N TYR A 86 12.02 6.56 18.57
CA TYR A 86 12.49 7.34 17.44
C TYR A 86 11.48 8.42 17.04
N ILE A 87 10.20 8.07 16.91
CA ILE A 87 9.12 9.02 16.61
C ILE A 87 9.13 10.16 17.63
N SER A 88 9.25 9.82 18.91
CA SER A 88 9.24 10.81 19.99
C SER A 88 10.45 11.76 19.92
N MET A 89 11.65 11.24 19.70
CA MET A 89 12.85 12.06 19.50
C MET A 89 12.74 12.97 18.27
N LEU A 90 12.21 12.45 17.17
CA LEU A 90 11.99 13.21 15.92
C LEU A 90 11.02 14.37 16.14
N ILE A 91 9.91 14.14 16.85
CA ILE A 91 8.92 15.18 17.17
C ILE A 91 9.53 16.24 18.06
N ASN A 92 10.23 15.84 19.14
CA ASN A 92 10.88 16.78 20.04
C ASN A 92 11.92 17.64 19.32
N TRP A 93 12.74 17.04 18.43
CA TRP A 93 13.66 17.79 17.58
C TRP A 93 12.91 18.78 16.70
N GLY A 94 11.88 18.33 15.97
CA GLY A 94 11.12 19.18 15.06
C GLY A 94 10.51 20.38 15.77
N MET A 95 9.89 20.14 16.91
CA MET A 95 9.26 21.16 17.75
C MET A 95 10.28 22.12 18.36
N SER A 96 11.40 21.62 18.90
CA SER A 96 12.39 22.46 19.62
C SER A 96 13.29 23.28 18.69
N THR A 97 13.46 22.89 17.42
CA THR A 97 14.43 23.50 16.50
C THR A 97 13.81 24.28 15.35
N CYS A 98 12.50 24.35 15.25
CA CYS A 98 11.82 25.12 14.22
C CYS A 98 10.55 25.76 14.79
N GLU A 99 10.57 27.07 14.91
CA GLU A 99 9.42 27.87 15.31
C GLU A 99 8.24 27.61 14.36
N ASP A 100 7.03 27.48 14.94
CA ASP A 100 5.80 27.16 14.21
C ASP A 100 5.86 25.83 13.42
N CYS A 101 6.70 24.88 13.85
CA CYS A 101 6.69 23.53 13.30
C CYS A 101 5.33 22.88 13.48
N LYS A 102 4.83 22.23 12.42
CA LYS A 102 3.61 21.42 12.47
C LYS A 102 3.95 19.94 12.38
N VAL A 103 3.39 19.18 13.31
CA VAL A 103 3.57 17.72 13.32
C VAL A 103 2.20 17.06 13.37
N VAL A 104 2.00 16.06 12.54
CA VAL A 104 0.82 15.19 12.59
C VAL A 104 1.26 13.75 12.79
N VAL A 105 0.67 13.12 13.79
CA VAL A 105 0.91 11.70 14.12
C VAL A 105 -0.38 10.93 13.96
N THR A 106 -0.36 9.88 13.16
CA THR A 106 -1.47 8.94 13.05
C THR A 106 -1.02 7.50 13.20
N ALA A 107 -1.95 6.63 13.57
CA ALA A 107 -1.73 5.19 13.70
C ALA A 107 -2.95 4.43 13.17
N ASN A 108 -2.85 3.13 13.08
CA ASN A 108 -3.90 2.26 12.54
C ASN A 108 -5.29 2.46 13.20
N THR A 109 -5.34 2.71 14.51
CA THR A 109 -6.58 2.94 15.24
C THR A 109 -6.43 4.07 16.24
N ASP A 110 -7.55 4.78 16.53
CA ASP A 110 -7.60 5.81 17.57
C ASP A 110 -7.12 5.25 18.94
N ASN A 111 -7.56 4.05 19.28
CA ASN A 111 -7.15 3.41 20.53
C ASN A 111 -5.62 3.20 20.58
N GLN A 112 -5.00 2.72 19.51
CA GLN A 112 -3.55 2.51 19.47
C GLN A 112 -2.78 3.83 19.54
N LEU A 113 -3.23 4.84 18.82
CA LEU A 113 -2.65 6.17 18.84
C LEU A 113 -2.66 6.73 20.27
N ARG A 114 -3.81 6.66 20.94
CA ARG A 114 -3.99 7.25 22.30
C ARG A 114 -3.38 6.43 23.43
N THR A 115 -3.33 5.09 23.30
CA THR A 115 -2.89 4.23 24.42
C THR A 115 -1.45 3.76 24.31
N LYS A 116 -0.82 3.87 23.14
CA LYS A 116 0.55 3.40 22.91
C LYS A 116 1.46 4.48 22.35
N THR A 117 1.16 5.02 21.18
CA THR A 117 2.06 5.94 20.47
C THR A 117 2.15 7.28 21.19
N TRP A 118 1.02 7.90 21.51
CA TRP A 118 1.00 9.22 22.12
C TRP A 118 1.54 9.26 23.56
N PRO A 119 1.22 8.31 24.45
CA PRO A 119 1.84 8.23 25.77
C PRO A 119 3.37 8.11 25.74
N GLU A 120 3.92 7.39 24.76
CA GLU A 120 5.37 7.30 24.61
C GLU A 120 5.97 8.65 24.16
N ILE A 121 5.29 9.39 23.29
CA ILE A 121 5.70 10.75 22.90
C ILE A 121 5.74 11.67 24.12
N ILE A 122 4.69 11.68 24.96
CA ILE A 122 4.63 12.46 26.22
C ILE A 122 5.77 12.07 27.15
N LYS A 123 6.02 10.78 27.33
CA LYS A 123 7.10 10.26 28.17
C LYS A 123 8.46 10.82 27.73
N TRP A 124 8.78 10.73 26.45
CA TRP A 124 10.04 11.25 25.91
C TRP A 124 10.12 12.77 25.97
N SER A 125 9.01 13.48 25.77
CA SER A 125 8.97 14.94 25.91
C SER A 125 9.31 15.38 27.33
N ASN A 126 8.87 14.62 28.35
CA ASN A 126 9.21 14.88 29.74
C ASN A 126 10.70 14.59 30.08
N LEU A 127 11.39 13.80 29.29
CA LEU A 127 12.83 13.54 29.41
C LEU A 127 13.68 14.59 28.70
N ALA A 128 13.13 15.33 27.76
CA ALA A 128 13.88 16.30 26.98
C ALA A 128 14.25 17.53 27.80
N ILE A 129 15.44 18.10 27.59
CA ILE A 129 15.90 19.35 28.22
C ILE A 129 14.96 20.53 27.91
N THR A 130 14.24 20.47 26.80
CA THR A 130 13.27 21.46 26.30
C THR A 130 11.84 21.23 26.80
N LYS A 131 11.61 20.32 27.77
CA LYS A 131 10.29 19.92 28.25
C LYS A 131 9.39 21.09 28.68
N ASP A 132 9.97 22.12 29.26
CA ASP A 132 9.23 23.28 29.80
C ASP A 132 8.82 24.28 28.67
N TRP A 133 9.28 24.09 27.44
CA TRP A 133 8.87 24.91 26.29
C TRP A 133 7.50 24.52 25.72
N PHE A 134 7.04 23.33 26.05
CA PHE A 134 5.82 22.75 25.48
C PHE A 134 4.88 22.20 26.53
N THR A 135 3.60 22.33 26.27
CA THR A 135 2.54 21.66 27.04
C THR A 135 2.07 20.43 26.29
N CYS A 136 2.10 19.27 26.98
CA CYS A 136 1.60 17.99 26.44
C CYS A 136 0.22 17.67 27.02
N THR A 137 -0.76 17.39 26.15
CA THR A 137 -2.10 16.92 26.51
C THR A 137 -2.33 15.50 26.00
N ALA A 138 -3.52 14.95 26.21
CA ALA A 138 -3.88 13.62 25.70
C ALA A 138 -3.86 13.50 24.16
N THR A 139 -3.85 14.62 23.42
CA THR A 139 -3.98 14.63 21.94
C THR A 139 -3.08 15.63 21.24
N ALA A 140 -2.38 16.48 21.97
CA ALA A 140 -1.53 17.51 21.39
C ALA A 140 -0.33 17.85 22.27
N MET A 141 0.76 18.24 21.63
CA MET A 141 1.89 18.95 22.23
C MET A 141 1.98 20.31 21.53
N TYR A 142 1.97 21.40 22.28
CA TYR A 142 1.99 22.75 21.71
C TYR A 142 2.91 23.68 22.49
N SER A 143 3.37 24.72 21.81
CA SER A 143 4.28 25.73 22.40
C SER A 143 3.62 26.50 23.53
N ASN A 144 4.40 26.76 24.61
CA ASN A 144 4.03 27.67 25.69
C ASN A 144 4.25 29.14 25.32
N ASP A 145 4.84 29.42 24.14
CA ASP A 145 5.08 30.78 23.69
C ASP A 145 3.74 31.47 23.31
N PRO A 146 3.45 32.65 23.91
CA PRO A 146 2.19 33.34 23.71
C PRO A 146 1.87 33.59 22.22
N GLY A 147 0.70 33.14 21.77
CA GLY A 147 0.22 33.34 20.40
C GLY A 147 0.72 32.29 19.41
N HIS A 148 1.55 31.33 19.81
CA HIS A 148 2.03 30.25 18.95
C HIS A 148 1.35 28.89 19.20
N ASP A 149 0.56 28.75 20.26
CA ASP A 149 -0.11 27.51 20.69
C ASP A 149 -0.99 26.83 19.62
N LYS A 150 -1.53 27.60 18.67
CA LYS A 150 -2.38 27.10 17.59
C LYS A 150 -1.64 26.68 16.33
N ARG A 151 -0.42 27.11 16.14
CA ARG A 151 0.34 26.90 14.91
C ARG A 151 1.67 26.17 15.12
N TRP A 152 2.25 26.24 16.32
CA TRP A 152 3.45 25.51 16.71
C TRP A 152 3.05 24.31 17.57
N ARG A 153 2.74 23.21 16.90
CA ARG A 153 2.12 22.07 17.58
C ARG A 153 2.31 20.73 16.88
N ALA A 154 2.25 19.67 17.67
CA ALA A 154 2.13 18.29 17.23
C ALA A 154 0.76 17.76 17.66
N ASP A 155 0.03 17.16 16.73
CA ASP A 155 -1.32 16.64 16.96
C ASP A 155 -1.41 15.14 16.70
N ALA A 156 -2.03 14.41 17.64
CA ALA A 156 -2.45 13.04 17.46
C ALA A 156 -3.79 13.01 16.72
N ILE A 157 -3.77 12.74 15.43
CA ILE A 157 -4.97 12.73 14.59
C ILE A 157 -5.35 11.28 14.27
N PRO A 158 -6.44 10.75 14.88
CA PRO A 158 -6.98 9.47 14.44
C PRO A 158 -7.58 9.63 13.05
N TRP A 159 -7.24 8.71 12.16
CA TRP A 159 -7.88 8.67 10.86
C TRP A 159 -9.20 7.88 10.93
N SER A 160 -10.15 8.26 10.07
CA SER A 160 -11.29 7.41 9.72
C SER A 160 -11.65 7.69 8.26
N GLU A 161 -12.24 6.73 7.59
CA GLU A 161 -12.73 6.91 6.20
C GLU A 161 -13.72 8.05 6.06
N HIS A 162 -14.36 8.45 7.16
CA HIS A 162 -15.32 9.54 7.23
C HIS A 162 -14.71 10.90 7.63
N ASN A 163 -13.41 10.96 7.97
CA ASN A 163 -12.72 12.19 8.41
C ASN A 163 -11.33 12.32 7.79
N THR A 164 -11.27 12.22 6.47
CA THR A 164 -10.03 12.43 5.71
C THR A 164 -9.60 13.90 5.69
N GLU A 165 -10.53 14.85 5.91
CA GLU A 165 -10.25 16.29 5.94
C GLU A 165 -9.30 16.71 7.06
N ALA A 166 -9.10 15.88 8.09
CA ALA A 166 -8.15 16.16 9.16
C ALA A 166 -6.70 16.28 8.67
N PHE A 167 -6.38 15.72 7.52
CA PHE A 167 -5.07 15.84 6.84
C PHE A 167 -5.10 16.87 5.70
N ALA A 168 -6.28 17.29 5.23
CA ALA A 168 -6.46 18.17 4.09
C ALA A 168 -6.11 19.66 4.36
N GLY A 169 -5.44 20.01 5.42
CA GLY A 169 -5.07 21.37 5.77
C GLY A 169 -3.67 21.49 6.31
N LEU A 170 -2.83 20.49 6.06
CA LEU A 170 -1.42 20.49 6.48
C LEU A 170 -0.60 21.42 5.59
N HIS A 171 -0.81 22.73 5.73
CA HIS A 171 0.01 23.75 5.09
C HIS A 171 0.86 24.46 6.15
N ASN A 172 2.13 24.71 5.84
CA ASN A 172 3.06 25.41 6.73
C ASN A 172 4.19 26.09 5.94
N GLU A 173 3.80 26.89 4.98
CA GLU A 173 4.71 27.57 4.05
C GLU A 173 5.93 28.18 4.76
N ARG A 174 7.13 27.87 4.25
CA ARG A 174 8.44 28.33 4.73
C ARG A 174 8.83 27.90 6.16
N LYS A 175 8.15 26.89 6.69
CA LYS A 175 8.45 26.31 8.01
C LYS A 175 8.72 24.81 7.85
N ARG A 176 8.46 24.03 8.88
CA ARG A 176 8.65 22.56 8.87
C ARG A 176 7.31 21.84 9.07
N ILE A 177 7.12 20.78 8.29
CA ILE A 177 6.02 19.81 8.47
C ILE A 177 6.64 18.43 8.72
N ILE A 178 6.16 17.75 9.74
CA ILE A 178 6.49 16.34 10.01
C ILE A 178 5.21 15.53 10.00
N VAL A 179 5.12 14.55 9.11
CA VAL A 179 4.02 13.58 9.05
C VAL A 179 4.53 12.24 9.54
N VAL A 180 3.84 11.66 10.53
CA VAL A 180 4.21 10.38 11.15
C VAL A 180 3.08 9.39 11.01
N PHE A 181 3.35 8.29 10.31
CA PHE A 181 2.48 7.13 10.21
C PHE A 181 3.05 5.99 11.05
N ASP A 182 2.47 5.73 12.22
CA ASP A 182 2.83 4.58 13.05
C ASP A 182 1.91 3.39 12.73
N GLU A 183 2.46 2.17 12.75
CA GLU A 183 1.80 0.93 12.29
C GLU A 183 1.23 1.06 10.85
N ALA A 184 2.01 1.63 9.97
CA ALA A 184 1.65 2.07 8.63
C ALA A 184 1.07 0.97 7.72
N SER A 185 1.36 -0.31 7.97
CA SER A 185 0.84 -1.44 7.20
C SER A 185 -0.69 -1.54 7.17
N ASN A 186 -1.35 -0.97 8.17
CA ASN A 186 -2.80 -1.08 8.32
C ASN A 186 -3.54 0.24 8.09
N ILE A 187 -2.84 1.31 7.72
CA ILE A 187 -3.44 2.60 7.38
C ILE A 187 -4.02 2.50 5.96
N ALA A 188 -5.30 2.84 5.80
CA ALA A 188 -6.01 2.79 4.51
C ALA A 188 -5.36 3.69 3.46
N ASP A 189 -5.34 3.25 2.21
CA ASP A 189 -4.66 3.93 1.11
C ASP A 189 -5.17 5.35 0.88
N LEU A 190 -6.47 5.61 1.12
CA LEU A 190 -7.06 6.94 1.04
C LEU A 190 -6.39 7.97 1.98
N VAL A 191 -5.97 7.54 3.18
CA VAL A 191 -5.27 8.43 4.14
C VAL A 191 -3.91 8.85 3.61
N TRP A 192 -3.22 7.93 2.92
CA TRP A 192 -1.95 8.23 2.27
C TRP A 192 -2.13 9.24 1.13
N GLU A 193 -3.20 9.12 0.34
CA GLU A 193 -3.49 10.03 -0.76
C GLU A 193 -3.79 11.45 -0.27
N VAL A 194 -4.59 11.57 0.79
CA VAL A 194 -4.89 12.87 1.40
C VAL A 194 -3.64 13.50 2.02
N ALA A 195 -2.79 12.69 2.69
CA ALA A 195 -1.53 13.18 3.26
C ALA A 195 -0.53 13.66 2.18
N GLU A 196 -0.60 13.13 0.95
CA GLU A 196 0.20 13.65 -0.18
C GLU A 196 -0.11 15.11 -0.50
N GLY A 197 -1.31 15.61 -0.18
CA GLY A 197 -1.66 17.02 -0.30
C GLY A 197 -0.77 17.95 0.53
N ALA A 198 -0.26 17.49 1.69
CA ALA A 198 0.69 18.24 2.51
C ALA A 198 2.08 18.44 1.88
N LEU A 199 2.38 17.73 0.78
CA LEU A 199 3.68 17.78 0.11
C LEU A 199 3.80 18.92 -0.92
N THR A 200 2.81 19.79 -1.03
CA THR A 200 2.71 20.78 -2.10
C THR A 200 3.19 22.19 -1.72
N ASP A 201 3.53 22.42 -0.46
CA ASP A 201 3.99 23.73 0.02
C ASP A 201 5.41 24.05 -0.49
N GLU A 202 5.57 25.23 -1.07
CA GLU A 202 6.85 25.74 -1.58
C GLU A 202 7.76 26.18 -0.40
N ASP A 203 9.07 26.06 -0.58
CA ASP A 203 10.11 26.46 0.39
C ASP A 203 9.89 25.88 1.81
N THR A 204 9.28 24.71 1.91
CA THR A 204 8.89 24.06 3.17
C THR A 204 9.71 22.79 3.40
N GLU A 205 10.25 22.62 4.61
CA GLU A 205 10.92 21.39 5.01
C GLU A 205 9.88 20.32 5.34
N ILE A 206 9.66 19.35 4.45
CA ILE A 206 8.65 18.33 4.60
C ILE A 206 9.31 16.97 4.86
N ILE A 207 9.00 16.38 6.02
CA ILE A 207 9.51 15.08 6.43
C ILE A 207 8.31 14.15 6.69
N TRP A 208 8.19 13.11 5.89
CA TRP A 208 7.16 12.09 6.08
C TRP A 208 7.80 10.75 6.44
N VAL A 209 7.49 10.25 7.63
CA VAL A 209 7.98 8.96 8.12
C VAL A 209 6.86 7.96 8.28
N ALA A 210 7.06 6.75 7.80
CA ALA A 210 6.12 5.65 7.90
C ALA A 210 6.81 4.42 8.52
N PHE A 211 6.31 3.99 9.66
CA PHE A 211 6.83 2.85 10.41
C PHE A 211 5.79 1.75 10.54
N GLY A 212 6.19 0.50 10.41
CA GLY A 212 5.28 -0.62 10.67
C GLY A 212 5.96 -1.97 10.66
N ASN A 213 5.32 -2.93 11.31
CA ASN A 213 5.60 -4.32 11.02
C ASN A 213 4.94 -4.64 9.66
N PRO A 214 5.59 -5.34 8.75
CA PRO A 214 5.07 -5.61 7.40
C PRO A 214 4.01 -6.72 7.43
N THR A 215 2.88 -6.46 8.10
CA THR A 215 1.81 -7.45 8.33
C THR A 215 0.98 -7.74 7.09
N ARG A 216 1.00 -6.84 6.10
CA ARG A 216 0.31 -7.00 4.82
C ARG A 216 1.31 -6.91 3.68
N ASN A 217 1.16 -7.72 2.67
CA ASN A 217 1.95 -7.68 1.45
C ASN A 217 1.26 -6.89 0.31
N THR A 218 0.21 -6.17 0.64
CA THR A 218 -0.54 -5.23 -0.21
C THR A 218 -0.72 -3.89 0.52
N GLY A 219 -1.25 -2.88 -0.17
CA GLY A 219 -1.52 -1.56 0.38
C GLY A 219 -0.33 -0.61 0.29
N ARG A 220 -0.58 0.66 0.57
CA ARG A 220 0.34 1.77 0.31
C ARG A 220 1.70 1.63 1.01
N PHE A 221 1.74 1.10 2.24
CA PHE A 221 3.01 0.85 2.94
C PHE A 221 3.89 -0.16 2.20
N ARG A 222 3.30 -1.25 1.67
CA ARG A 222 4.03 -2.21 0.82
C ARG A 222 4.54 -1.55 -0.45
N GLU A 223 3.72 -0.69 -1.06
CA GLU A 223 4.05 0.01 -2.30
C GLU A 223 5.22 1.01 -2.13
N CYS A 224 5.47 1.54 -0.92
CA CYS A 224 6.69 2.31 -0.65
C CYS A 224 7.97 1.51 -0.94
N PHE A 225 7.93 0.17 -0.81
CA PHE A 225 9.05 -0.74 -1.06
C PHE A 225 9.07 -1.32 -2.48
N ARG A 226 8.02 -1.07 -3.29
CA ARG A 226 7.85 -1.58 -4.66
C ARG A 226 7.66 -0.45 -5.67
N LYS A 227 6.41 -0.14 -6.01
CA LYS A 227 6.00 0.85 -7.02
C LYS A 227 6.56 2.23 -6.76
N TYR A 228 6.52 2.69 -5.50
CA TYR A 228 6.97 4.02 -5.09
C TYR A 228 8.37 4.06 -4.48
N LYS A 229 9.16 2.98 -4.61
CA LYS A 229 10.51 2.92 -4.06
C LYS A 229 11.44 4.05 -4.54
N HIS A 230 11.18 4.58 -5.73
CA HIS A 230 11.93 5.72 -6.28
C HIS A 230 11.67 7.05 -5.55
N ARG A 231 10.55 7.15 -4.80
CA ARG A 231 10.17 8.32 -4.00
C ARG A 231 10.53 8.16 -2.52
N TRP A 232 10.65 6.92 -2.04
CA TRP A 232 10.84 6.60 -0.63
C TRP A 232 12.23 6.06 -0.35
N LYS A 233 12.90 6.61 0.68
CA LYS A 233 14.07 5.96 1.27
C LYS A 233 13.60 4.84 2.18
N THR A 234 13.85 3.60 1.81
CA THR A 234 13.28 2.42 2.47
C THR A 234 14.36 1.61 3.19
N ALA A 235 14.04 1.06 4.36
CA ALA A 235 14.85 0.04 5.02
C ALA A 235 13.98 -1.03 5.69
N GLN A 236 14.50 -2.27 5.67
CA GLN A 236 13.96 -3.41 6.40
C GLN A 236 14.89 -3.70 7.56
N ILE A 237 14.34 -3.77 8.79
CA ILE A 237 15.14 -3.85 10.01
C ILE A 237 14.84 -5.16 10.72
N ASP A 238 15.85 -6.03 10.77
CA ASP A 238 15.79 -7.26 11.53
C ASP A 238 16.01 -6.96 13.02
N SER A 239 15.04 -7.34 13.86
CA SER A 239 15.11 -7.13 15.30
C SER A 239 16.32 -7.79 15.97
N ARG A 240 16.88 -8.83 15.37
CA ARG A 240 18.07 -9.51 15.87
C ARG A 240 19.33 -8.65 15.79
N THR A 241 19.38 -7.71 14.86
CA THR A 241 20.52 -6.81 14.67
C THR A 241 20.46 -5.55 15.54
N VAL A 242 19.28 -5.28 16.16
CA VAL A 242 19.05 -4.05 16.91
C VAL A 242 19.43 -4.23 18.38
N GLU A 243 20.06 -3.23 18.97
CA GLU A 243 20.46 -3.20 20.38
C GLU A 243 19.22 -3.18 21.30
N GLY A 244 19.32 -3.80 22.46
CA GLY A 244 18.27 -3.80 23.46
C GLY A 244 17.01 -4.62 23.12
N THR A 245 17.03 -5.42 22.04
CA THR A 245 15.99 -6.41 21.78
C THR A 245 16.29 -7.73 22.53
N ASN A 246 15.23 -8.48 22.87
CA ASN A 246 15.38 -9.78 23.53
C ASN A 246 15.78 -10.85 22.48
N LYS A 247 17.09 -10.99 22.25
CA LYS A 247 17.65 -11.92 21.25
C LYS A 247 17.24 -13.37 21.51
N GLN A 248 17.14 -13.77 22.77
CA GLN A 248 16.76 -15.15 23.13
C GLN A 248 15.31 -15.43 22.75
N GLN A 249 14.39 -14.51 22.98
CA GLN A 249 13.00 -14.67 22.58
C GLN A 249 12.83 -14.65 21.07
N LEU A 250 13.58 -13.80 20.37
CA LEU A 250 13.57 -13.75 18.91
C LEU A 250 14.08 -15.07 18.30
N GLN A 251 15.14 -15.65 18.89
CA GLN A 251 15.67 -16.95 18.45
C GLN A 251 14.67 -18.08 18.70
N LYS A 252 13.97 -18.11 19.85
CA LYS A 252 12.90 -19.09 20.12
C LYS A 252 11.81 -19.04 19.04
N TRP A 253 11.40 -17.84 18.62
CA TRP A 253 10.43 -17.74 17.53
C TRP A 253 10.95 -18.29 16.21
N VAL A 254 12.23 -18.11 15.91
CA VAL A 254 12.86 -18.71 14.72
C VAL A 254 12.88 -20.24 14.81
N ASP A 255 13.22 -20.78 16.00
CA ASP A 255 13.27 -22.23 16.24
C ASP A 255 11.88 -22.87 16.18
N ASP A 256 10.85 -22.19 16.72
CA ASP A 256 9.48 -22.70 16.79
C ASP A 256 8.73 -22.62 15.43
N TYR A 257 8.94 -21.53 14.67
CA TYR A 257 8.16 -21.25 13.46
C TYR A 257 8.94 -21.40 12.15
N GLY A 258 10.27 -21.45 12.21
CA GLY A 258 11.17 -21.50 11.05
C GLY A 258 11.52 -20.11 10.50
N GLU A 259 12.76 -19.97 10.03
CA GLU A 259 13.35 -18.71 9.54
C GLU A 259 12.52 -18.06 8.41
N ASP A 260 11.96 -18.85 7.50
CA ASP A 260 11.24 -18.38 6.32
C ASP A 260 9.73 -18.35 6.50
N SER A 261 9.21 -18.63 7.70
CA SER A 261 7.78 -18.48 7.99
C SER A 261 7.36 -17.02 7.96
N ASP A 262 6.13 -16.75 7.57
CA ASP A 262 5.58 -15.38 7.57
C ASP A 262 5.58 -14.77 8.97
N PHE A 263 5.42 -15.61 10.02
CA PHE A 263 5.55 -15.16 11.40
C PHE A 263 6.93 -14.54 11.68
N VAL A 264 8.02 -15.23 11.31
CA VAL A 264 9.41 -14.79 11.52
C VAL A 264 9.75 -13.62 10.58
N LYS A 265 9.32 -13.68 9.31
CA LYS A 265 9.49 -12.57 8.36
C LYS A 265 8.94 -11.26 8.92
N ILE A 266 7.69 -11.27 9.41
CA ILE A 266 7.00 -10.08 9.91
C ILE A 266 7.55 -9.63 11.26
N ARG A 267 7.65 -10.55 12.25
CA ARG A 267 7.87 -10.20 13.65
C ARG A 267 9.33 -10.08 14.04
N VAL A 268 10.23 -10.72 13.28
CA VAL A 268 11.67 -10.74 13.55
C VAL A 268 12.43 -9.96 12.47
N ARG A 269 12.25 -10.32 11.20
CA ARG A 269 13.09 -9.84 10.10
C ARG A 269 12.64 -8.52 9.48
N GLY A 270 11.41 -8.06 9.75
CA GLY A 270 10.87 -6.86 9.10
C GLY A 270 10.68 -7.03 7.59
N ILE A 271 10.50 -8.24 7.13
CA ILE A 271 10.29 -8.60 5.72
C ILE A 271 8.81 -8.81 5.48
N PHE A 272 8.30 -8.30 4.36
CA PHE A 272 6.92 -8.54 3.96
C PHE A 272 6.69 -10.03 3.70
N PRO A 273 5.56 -10.59 4.14
CA PRO A 273 5.23 -11.99 3.89
C PRO A 273 5.03 -12.24 2.40
N ASP A 274 5.21 -13.50 1.99
CA ASP A 274 4.97 -13.91 0.60
C ASP A 274 3.47 -13.95 0.28
N ALA A 275 2.64 -14.28 1.30
CA ALA A 275 1.18 -14.19 1.25
C ALA A 275 0.65 -13.71 2.61
N SER A 276 -0.46 -12.95 2.65
CA SER A 276 -1.25 -12.88 3.88
C SER A 276 -1.93 -14.24 4.09
N GLU A 277 -2.16 -14.65 5.33
CA GLU A 277 -2.85 -15.94 5.63
C GLU A 277 -4.22 -16.05 4.93
N LEU A 278 -4.82 -14.91 4.55
CA LEU A 278 -6.13 -14.83 3.90
C LEU A 278 -6.05 -14.56 2.39
N GLN A 279 -4.86 -14.29 1.85
CA GLN A 279 -4.69 -13.94 0.44
C GLN A 279 -4.86 -15.16 -0.47
N PHE A 280 -5.78 -15.09 -1.44
CA PHE A 280 -6.05 -16.23 -2.30
C PHE A 280 -4.95 -16.46 -3.35
N ILE A 281 -4.51 -15.41 -4.06
CA ILE A 281 -3.37 -15.47 -4.98
C ILE A 281 -2.18 -14.76 -4.31
N PRO A 282 -1.12 -15.49 -3.93
CA PRO A 282 0.04 -14.91 -3.26
C PRO A 282 0.73 -13.83 -4.10
N THR A 283 1.13 -12.71 -3.48
CA THR A 283 1.86 -11.63 -4.17
C THR A 283 3.16 -12.13 -4.80
N GLY A 284 3.87 -13.06 -4.17
CA GLY A 284 5.07 -13.66 -4.76
C GLY A 284 4.80 -14.30 -6.13
N LEU A 285 3.61 -14.90 -6.31
CA LEU A 285 3.23 -15.52 -7.59
C LEU A 285 2.95 -14.48 -8.67
N THR A 286 2.30 -13.35 -8.33
CA THR A 286 2.08 -12.24 -9.28
C THR A 286 3.37 -11.51 -9.60
N ASP A 287 4.27 -11.33 -8.62
CA ASP A 287 5.60 -10.72 -8.81
C ASP A 287 6.49 -11.55 -9.75
N GLU A 288 6.43 -12.87 -9.65
CA GLU A 288 7.10 -13.76 -10.60
C GLU A 288 6.49 -13.66 -12.00
N ALA A 289 5.15 -13.61 -12.09
CA ALA A 289 4.44 -13.48 -13.35
C ALA A 289 4.78 -12.18 -14.09
N MET A 290 5.01 -11.08 -13.37
CA MET A 290 5.47 -9.79 -13.90
C MET A 290 6.88 -9.82 -14.50
N LYS A 291 7.72 -10.76 -14.05
CA LYS A 291 9.09 -10.92 -14.59
C LYS A 291 9.14 -11.79 -15.84
N ARG A 292 8.07 -12.51 -16.14
CA ARG A 292 8.02 -13.46 -17.27
C ARG A 292 7.82 -12.71 -18.58
N VAL A 293 8.41 -13.25 -19.63
CA VAL A 293 8.23 -12.77 -21.01
C VAL A 293 7.72 -13.93 -21.86
N VAL A 294 6.45 -13.86 -22.22
CA VAL A 294 5.80 -14.84 -23.13
C VAL A 294 5.30 -14.08 -24.35
N THR A 295 5.83 -14.39 -25.51
CA THR A 295 5.42 -13.74 -26.76
C THR A 295 4.17 -14.38 -27.35
N ALA A 296 3.34 -13.59 -28.05
CA ALA A 296 2.15 -14.11 -28.74
C ALA A 296 2.50 -15.23 -29.76
N ALA A 297 3.70 -15.21 -30.35
CA ALA A 297 4.17 -16.25 -31.24
C ALA A 297 4.35 -17.62 -30.55
N GLN A 298 4.86 -17.63 -29.31
CA GLN A 298 5.04 -18.87 -28.55
C GLN A 298 3.71 -19.56 -28.21
N VAL A 299 2.64 -18.78 -28.06
CA VAL A 299 1.31 -19.27 -27.69
C VAL A 299 0.31 -19.22 -28.84
N ALA A 300 0.78 -19.06 -30.09
CA ALA A 300 -0.05 -18.94 -31.28
C ALA A 300 -1.02 -20.13 -31.50
N HIS A 301 -0.71 -21.29 -30.91
CA HIS A 301 -1.56 -22.48 -30.95
C HIS A 301 -2.78 -22.39 -30.01
N ALA A 302 -2.71 -21.53 -28.96
CA ALA A 302 -3.76 -21.39 -27.97
C ALA A 302 -4.88 -20.44 -28.46
N PRO A 303 -6.13 -20.60 -27.92
CA PRO A 303 -7.21 -19.69 -28.23
C PRO A 303 -6.95 -18.28 -27.70
N VAL A 304 -7.43 -17.28 -28.43
CA VAL A 304 -7.44 -15.88 -28.02
C VAL A 304 -8.77 -15.58 -27.33
N ILE A 305 -8.71 -15.14 -26.08
CA ILE A 305 -9.89 -14.87 -25.25
C ILE A 305 -9.83 -13.43 -24.77
N ILE A 306 -10.93 -12.71 -24.91
CA ILE A 306 -11.09 -11.34 -24.42
C ILE A 306 -12.03 -11.36 -23.22
N GLY A 307 -11.62 -10.74 -22.13
CA GLY A 307 -12.44 -10.44 -20.95
C GLY A 307 -12.74 -8.96 -20.87
N VAL A 308 -13.97 -8.60 -20.50
CA VAL A 308 -14.45 -7.22 -20.45
C VAL A 308 -15.13 -6.96 -19.12
N ASP A 309 -14.56 -6.05 -18.31
CA ASP A 309 -15.24 -5.43 -17.16
C ASP A 309 -15.76 -4.06 -17.63
N PRO A 310 -17.08 -3.90 -17.88
CA PRO A 310 -17.60 -2.68 -18.46
C PRO A 310 -17.74 -1.51 -17.48
N ALA A 311 -17.50 -1.70 -16.19
CA ALA A 311 -17.72 -0.73 -15.10
C ALA A 311 -19.06 0.05 -15.14
N TYR A 312 -19.46 0.68 -14.05
CA TYR A 312 -20.62 1.58 -14.03
C TYR A 312 -20.19 3.01 -14.37
N SER A 313 -21.10 3.81 -14.90
CA SER A 313 -20.84 5.24 -15.17
C SER A 313 -20.40 5.96 -13.89
N GLY A 314 -19.20 6.53 -13.86
CA GLY A 314 -18.68 7.29 -12.70
C GLY A 314 -17.16 7.21 -12.59
N VAL A 315 -16.68 6.79 -11.44
CA VAL A 315 -15.26 6.86 -11.04
C VAL A 315 -14.45 5.65 -11.52
N ASP A 316 -15.10 4.49 -11.78
CA ASP A 316 -14.40 3.25 -12.12
C ASP A 316 -14.16 3.14 -13.63
N ASP A 317 -12.95 2.74 -14.01
CA ASP A 317 -12.59 2.50 -15.41
C ASP A 317 -13.15 1.16 -15.93
N ALA A 318 -13.65 1.17 -17.17
CA ALA A 318 -13.91 -0.05 -17.91
C ALA A 318 -12.61 -0.63 -18.48
N VAL A 319 -12.51 -1.95 -18.52
CA VAL A 319 -11.28 -2.65 -18.92
C VAL A 319 -11.58 -3.72 -19.97
N ILE A 320 -10.71 -3.79 -21.00
CA ILE A 320 -10.66 -4.87 -21.97
C ILE A 320 -9.31 -5.57 -21.84
N TYR A 321 -9.33 -6.87 -21.60
CA TYR A 321 -8.15 -7.69 -21.34
C TYR A 321 -8.07 -8.86 -22.32
N LEU A 322 -6.87 -9.20 -22.78
CA LEU A 322 -6.62 -10.35 -23.66
C LEU A 322 -5.79 -11.41 -22.93
N ARG A 323 -6.17 -12.67 -23.10
CA ARG A 323 -5.35 -13.83 -22.76
C ARG A 323 -5.24 -14.79 -23.95
N GLN A 324 -4.03 -15.28 -24.21
CA GLN A 324 -3.75 -16.33 -25.18
C GLN A 324 -2.73 -17.31 -24.58
N GLY A 325 -3.15 -18.50 -24.20
CA GLY A 325 -2.28 -19.45 -23.51
C GLY A 325 -1.69 -18.83 -22.23
N LEU A 326 -0.35 -18.78 -22.15
CA LEU A 326 0.37 -18.17 -21.03
C LEU A 326 0.66 -16.66 -21.22
N HIS A 327 0.33 -16.07 -22.35
CA HIS A 327 0.43 -14.64 -22.62
C HIS A 327 -0.84 -13.91 -22.18
N SER A 328 -0.69 -12.75 -21.54
CA SER A 328 -1.81 -11.86 -21.24
C SER A 328 -1.44 -10.39 -21.46
N LYS A 329 -2.43 -9.55 -21.72
CA LYS A 329 -2.22 -8.14 -22.01
C LYS A 329 -3.47 -7.31 -21.76
N VAL A 330 -3.31 -6.15 -21.13
CA VAL A 330 -4.33 -5.10 -21.11
C VAL A 330 -4.44 -4.50 -22.51
N LEU A 331 -5.63 -4.55 -23.11
CA LEU A 331 -5.87 -3.95 -24.43
C LEU A 331 -6.33 -2.50 -24.30
N TRP A 332 -7.15 -2.21 -23.30
CA TRP A 332 -7.67 -0.87 -23.09
C TRP A 332 -8.20 -0.69 -21.68
N THR A 333 -8.00 0.50 -21.15
CA THR A 333 -8.66 0.99 -19.93
C THR A 333 -9.16 2.41 -20.18
N GLY A 334 -10.25 2.80 -19.53
CA GLY A 334 -10.74 4.16 -19.61
C GLY A 334 -12.17 4.29 -19.08
N ASN A 335 -12.59 5.53 -18.88
CA ASN A 335 -13.94 5.80 -18.38
C ASN A 335 -14.97 5.28 -19.37
N LYS A 336 -15.97 4.54 -18.85
CA LYS A 336 -17.13 4.16 -19.61
C LYS A 336 -17.90 5.41 -19.97
N THR A 337 -18.03 5.69 -21.27
CA THR A 337 -19.04 6.65 -21.74
C THR A 337 -20.42 6.05 -21.49
N THR A 338 -21.42 6.91 -21.27
CA THR A 338 -22.82 6.49 -21.08
C THR A 338 -23.40 5.77 -22.30
N ASP A 339 -22.68 5.73 -23.43
CA ASP A 339 -23.10 5.10 -24.66
C ASP A 339 -22.48 3.71 -24.81
N ASP A 340 -23.28 2.69 -24.56
CA ASP A 340 -22.90 1.28 -24.75
C ASP A 340 -22.47 0.96 -26.19
N LEU A 341 -22.94 1.72 -27.18
CA LEU A 341 -22.58 1.51 -28.59
C LEU A 341 -21.07 1.77 -28.83
N ILE A 342 -20.51 2.80 -28.21
CA ILE A 342 -19.08 3.12 -28.33
C ILE A 342 -18.24 2.01 -27.74
N MET A 343 -18.62 1.52 -26.55
CA MET A 343 -17.91 0.43 -25.89
C MET A 343 -18.05 -0.89 -26.69
N ALA A 344 -19.25 -1.21 -27.15
CA ALA A 344 -19.50 -2.40 -27.98
C ALA A 344 -18.66 -2.37 -29.28
N LYS A 345 -18.57 -1.21 -29.95
CA LYS A 345 -17.71 -1.05 -31.13
C LYS A 345 -16.25 -1.33 -30.81
N ARG A 346 -15.74 -0.80 -29.69
CA ARG A 346 -14.35 -1.06 -29.27
C ARG A 346 -14.07 -2.53 -28.99
N ILE A 347 -15.01 -3.22 -28.34
CA ILE A 347 -14.93 -4.68 -28.12
C ILE A 347 -14.87 -5.41 -29.49
N ALA A 348 -15.75 -5.04 -30.42
CA ALA A 348 -15.78 -5.65 -31.76
C ALA A 348 -14.48 -5.38 -32.53
N ASP A 349 -13.94 -4.16 -32.46
CA ASP A 349 -12.68 -3.80 -33.10
C ASP A 349 -11.52 -4.66 -32.58
N PHE A 350 -11.42 -4.88 -31.26
CA PHE A 350 -10.41 -5.77 -30.67
C PHE A 350 -10.68 -7.25 -30.96
N GLU A 351 -11.94 -7.70 -30.94
CA GLU A 351 -12.30 -9.07 -31.34
C GLU A 351 -11.80 -9.36 -32.74
N ASP A 352 -12.03 -8.44 -33.69
CA ASP A 352 -11.60 -8.57 -35.09
C ASP A 352 -10.08 -8.44 -35.23
N GLN A 353 -9.46 -7.45 -34.57
CA GLN A 353 -8.02 -7.20 -34.65
C GLN A 353 -7.19 -8.40 -34.15
N TYR A 354 -7.58 -8.99 -33.05
CA TYR A 354 -6.86 -10.12 -32.44
C TYR A 354 -7.44 -11.48 -32.90
N ASN A 355 -8.49 -11.45 -33.70
CA ASN A 355 -9.19 -12.66 -34.13
C ASN A 355 -9.60 -13.52 -32.94
N ALA A 356 -10.24 -12.93 -31.95
CA ALA A 356 -10.58 -13.62 -30.71
C ALA A 356 -11.52 -14.82 -30.92
N ASP A 357 -11.26 -15.88 -30.18
CA ASP A 357 -12.07 -17.10 -30.23
C ASP A 357 -13.29 -17.01 -29.29
N ALA A 358 -13.20 -16.19 -28.23
CA ALA A 358 -14.30 -15.90 -27.33
C ALA A 358 -14.18 -14.49 -26.75
N VAL A 359 -15.32 -13.90 -26.39
CA VAL A 359 -15.44 -12.65 -25.64
C VAL A 359 -16.38 -12.89 -24.47
N PHE A 360 -15.88 -12.67 -23.24
CA PHE A 360 -16.62 -12.78 -21.99
C PHE A 360 -16.77 -11.40 -21.34
N ILE A 361 -18.00 -11.05 -20.97
CA ILE A 361 -18.36 -9.73 -20.45
C ILE A 361 -18.99 -9.92 -19.07
N ASP A 362 -18.62 -9.11 -18.07
CA ASP A 362 -19.29 -9.13 -16.79
C ASP A 362 -20.80 -8.87 -16.95
N PHE A 363 -21.59 -9.71 -16.30
CA PHE A 363 -23.07 -9.64 -16.34
C PHE A 363 -23.58 -8.31 -15.76
N GLY A 364 -22.93 -7.78 -14.72
CA GLY A 364 -23.44 -6.66 -13.93
C GLY A 364 -23.83 -5.45 -14.78
N TYR A 365 -22.99 -5.09 -15.74
CA TYR A 365 -23.20 -3.92 -16.63
C TYR A 365 -23.02 -4.25 -18.10
N GLY A 366 -22.95 -5.52 -18.44
CA GLY A 366 -22.68 -6.02 -19.80
C GLY A 366 -23.91 -6.30 -20.66
N THR A 367 -25.13 -6.24 -20.11
CA THR A 367 -26.36 -6.65 -20.82
C THR A 367 -26.64 -5.81 -22.06
N GLY A 368 -26.43 -4.49 -22.01
CA GLY A 368 -26.55 -3.59 -23.15
C GLY A 368 -25.54 -3.91 -24.25
N LEU A 369 -24.28 -4.13 -23.85
CA LEU A 369 -23.19 -4.53 -24.77
C LEU A 369 -23.51 -5.84 -25.48
N LYS A 370 -23.98 -6.85 -24.73
CA LYS A 370 -24.40 -8.15 -25.27
C LYS A 370 -25.52 -7.99 -26.32
N SER A 371 -26.55 -7.19 -26.00
CA SER A 371 -27.67 -6.95 -26.91
C SER A 371 -27.22 -6.30 -28.24
N ILE A 372 -26.31 -5.33 -28.16
CA ILE A 372 -25.71 -4.70 -29.34
C ILE A 372 -24.89 -5.72 -30.16
N GLY A 373 -24.06 -6.49 -29.45
CA GLY A 373 -23.24 -7.55 -30.07
C GLY A 373 -24.10 -8.59 -30.81
N ASP A 374 -25.21 -9.02 -30.21
CA ASP A 374 -26.16 -9.94 -30.84
C ASP A 374 -26.75 -9.34 -32.10
N GLY A 375 -27.09 -8.05 -32.11
CA GLY A 375 -27.56 -7.32 -33.29
C GLY A 375 -26.52 -7.28 -34.42
N TRP A 376 -25.24 -7.38 -34.10
CA TRP A 376 -24.14 -7.48 -35.07
C TRP A 376 -23.75 -8.93 -35.41
N GLY A 377 -24.47 -9.93 -34.88
CA GLY A 377 -24.18 -11.33 -35.04
C GLY A 377 -22.95 -11.82 -34.28
N ARG A 378 -22.52 -11.12 -33.24
CA ARG A 378 -21.41 -11.53 -32.34
C ARG A 378 -21.88 -12.56 -31.32
N THR A 379 -20.98 -13.45 -30.90
CA THR A 379 -21.28 -14.51 -29.92
C THR A 379 -20.69 -14.20 -28.54
N TRP A 380 -20.83 -12.95 -28.08
CA TRP A 380 -20.36 -12.54 -26.76
C TRP A 380 -21.16 -13.22 -25.65
N GLN A 381 -20.51 -13.55 -24.53
CA GLN A 381 -21.15 -14.24 -23.42
C GLN A 381 -21.08 -13.39 -22.14
N LEU A 382 -22.21 -13.29 -21.44
CA LEU A 382 -22.27 -12.68 -20.13
C LEU A 382 -21.87 -13.70 -19.06
N VAL A 383 -21.07 -13.25 -18.09
CA VAL A 383 -20.56 -14.05 -16.99
C VAL A 383 -21.07 -13.51 -15.65
N PRO A 384 -22.02 -14.15 -14.98
CA PRO A 384 -22.43 -13.77 -13.64
C PRO A 384 -21.41 -14.27 -12.61
N PHE A 385 -20.71 -13.39 -11.92
CA PHE A 385 -19.70 -13.73 -10.91
C PHE A 385 -20.29 -14.54 -9.74
N GLY A 386 -21.55 -14.28 -9.38
CA GLY A 386 -22.30 -15.04 -8.38
C GLY A 386 -22.88 -16.37 -8.87
N GLY A 387 -22.71 -16.70 -10.17
CA GLY A 387 -23.23 -17.95 -10.76
C GLY A 387 -22.65 -19.20 -10.14
N ALA A 388 -23.26 -20.36 -10.42
CA ALA A 388 -22.79 -21.64 -9.91
C ALA A 388 -21.38 -21.96 -10.42
N SER A 389 -20.55 -22.50 -9.53
CA SER A 389 -19.21 -23.00 -9.86
C SER A 389 -19.29 -24.43 -10.39
N THR A 390 -18.46 -24.76 -11.36
CA THR A 390 -18.20 -26.16 -11.79
C THR A 390 -17.07 -26.78 -10.96
N ASP A 391 -16.27 -25.98 -10.25
CA ASP A 391 -15.26 -26.43 -9.30
C ASP A 391 -15.93 -26.70 -7.94
N PRO A 392 -15.94 -27.96 -7.46
CA PRO A 392 -16.62 -28.32 -6.20
C PRO A 392 -16.00 -27.66 -4.96
N GLN A 393 -14.75 -27.19 -5.04
CA GLN A 393 -14.07 -26.50 -3.96
C GLN A 393 -14.47 -25.02 -3.85
N MET A 394 -15.02 -24.44 -4.91
CA MET A 394 -15.38 -23.03 -4.97
C MET A 394 -16.88 -22.82 -4.75
N LEU A 395 -17.25 -21.75 -4.04
CA LEU A 395 -18.65 -21.45 -3.78
C LEU A 395 -19.40 -21.02 -5.05
N ASN A 396 -18.76 -20.19 -5.87
CA ASN A 396 -19.39 -19.52 -7.01
C ASN A 396 -18.41 -19.37 -8.19
N LYS A 397 -18.88 -18.81 -9.30
CA LYS A 397 -18.12 -18.60 -10.53
C LYS A 397 -16.92 -17.68 -10.32
N ARG A 398 -17.04 -16.66 -9.46
CA ARG A 398 -15.90 -15.79 -9.11
C ARG A 398 -14.75 -16.60 -8.50
N GLY A 399 -15.04 -17.44 -7.52
CA GLY A 399 -14.04 -18.32 -6.90
C GLY A 399 -13.38 -19.26 -7.90
N GLU A 400 -14.17 -19.87 -8.80
CA GLU A 400 -13.67 -20.74 -9.86
C GLU A 400 -12.71 -20.01 -10.81
N MET A 401 -13.04 -18.80 -11.24
CA MET A 401 -12.18 -17.99 -12.10
C MET A 401 -10.88 -17.61 -11.37
N PHE A 402 -10.93 -17.24 -10.10
CA PHE A 402 -9.73 -17.00 -9.28
C PHE A 402 -8.85 -18.24 -9.17
N ASN A 403 -9.43 -19.43 -8.94
CA ASN A 403 -8.67 -20.66 -8.83
C ASN A 403 -8.02 -21.07 -10.16
N SER A 404 -8.72 -20.89 -11.26
CA SER A 404 -8.20 -21.11 -12.61
C SER A 404 -7.05 -20.14 -12.93
N CYS A 405 -7.18 -18.86 -12.58
CA CYS A 405 -6.13 -17.85 -12.73
C CYS A 405 -4.90 -18.19 -11.89
N LYS A 406 -5.09 -18.56 -10.60
CA LYS A 406 -4.00 -19.00 -9.71
C LYS A 406 -3.23 -20.19 -10.30
N THR A 407 -3.95 -21.18 -10.81
CA THR A 407 -3.35 -22.34 -11.49
C THR A 407 -2.59 -21.92 -12.74
N TRP A 408 -3.14 -21.04 -13.56
CA TRP A 408 -2.51 -20.51 -14.76
C TRP A 408 -1.22 -19.74 -14.44
N LEU A 409 -1.21 -18.90 -13.41
CA LEU A 409 0.00 -18.22 -12.93
C LEU A 409 1.08 -19.22 -12.49
N ARG A 410 0.72 -20.31 -11.78
CA ARG A 410 1.66 -21.38 -11.40
C ARG A 410 2.24 -22.10 -12.60
N LEU A 411 1.49 -22.26 -13.68
CA LEU A 411 1.92 -22.89 -14.92
C LEU A 411 2.79 -21.98 -15.79
N GLY A 412 3.06 -20.76 -15.39
CA GLY A 412 3.93 -19.84 -16.11
C GLY A 412 3.23 -18.67 -16.79
N GLY A 413 1.97 -18.40 -16.45
CA GLY A 413 1.22 -17.24 -16.95
C GLY A 413 1.98 -15.93 -16.70
N MET A 414 2.00 -15.04 -17.70
CA MET A 414 2.66 -13.75 -17.68
C MET A 414 1.65 -12.63 -17.41
N LEU A 415 2.03 -11.68 -16.59
CA LEU A 415 1.34 -10.40 -16.42
C LEU A 415 2.22 -9.27 -16.99
N ASP A 416 1.61 -8.29 -17.67
CA ASP A 416 2.31 -7.15 -18.24
C ASP A 416 1.98 -5.81 -17.55
N ASP A 417 1.10 -5.84 -16.53
CA ASP A 417 0.59 -4.65 -15.86
C ASP A 417 0.60 -4.83 -14.33
N GLN A 418 1.24 -3.90 -13.62
CA GLN A 418 1.38 -3.94 -12.15
C GLN A 418 0.02 -3.84 -11.45
N GLU A 419 -0.88 -3.02 -11.96
CA GLU A 419 -2.20 -2.85 -11.36
C GLU A 419 -3.02 -4.14 -11.42
N THR A 420 -2.90 -4.91 -12.53
CA THR A 420 -3.48 -6.26 -12.64
C THR A 420 -2.91 -7.21 -11.57
N ALA A 421 -1.60 -7.16 -11.34
CA ALA A 421 -0.95 -7.97 -10.31
C ALA A 421 -1.45 -7.62 -8.91
N ASP A 422 -1.63 -6.32 -8.63
CA ASP A 422 -2.14 -5.81 -7.36
C ASP A 422 -3.62 -6.21 -7.16
N ASP A 423 -4.46 -6.09 -8.19
CA ASP A 423 -5.88 -6.51 -8.15
C ASP A 423 -6.05 -7.99 -7.80
N LEU A 424 -5.24 -8.85 -8.45
CA LEU A 424 -5.30 -10.29 -8.22
C LEU A 424 -4.83 -10.69 -6.82
N SER A 425 -3.78 -10.02 -6.33
CA SER A 425 -3.19 -10.33 -5.04
C SER A 425 -3.92 -9.68 -3.87
N ALA A 426 -4.76 -8.67 -4.10
CA ALA A 426 -5.55 -8.04 -3.05
C ALA A 426 -6.68 -8.94 -2.52
N ALA A 427 -7.16 -9.91 -3.32
CA ALA A 427 -8.31 -10.72 -2.97
C ALA A 427 -8.03 -11.70 -1.82
N GLU A 428 -8.84 -11.60 -0.77
CA GLU A 428 -8.84 -12.51 0.37
C GLU A 428 -9.90 -13.60 0.23
N TYR A 429 -9.73 -14.70 0.97
CA TYR A 429 -10.67 -15.80 0.95
C TYR A 429 -11.03 -16.28 2.36
N LYS A 430 -12.17 -16.94 2.45
CA LYS A 430 -12.63 -17.64 3.66
C LYS A 430 -13.05 -19.06 3.29
N VAL A 431 -12.83 -20.00 4.20
CA VAL A 431 -13.36 -21.36 4.09
C VAL A 431 -14.66 -21.42 4.89
N ARG A 432 -15.74 -21.82 4.24
CA ARG A 432 -17.05 -21.98 4.87
C ARG A 432 -17.12 -23.28 5.68
N VAL A 433 -18.18 -23.43 6.48
CA VAL A 433 -18.43 -24.63 7.29
C VAL A 433 -18.61 -25.88 6.40
N ASP A 434 -19.12 -25.70 5.17
CA ASP A 434 -19.28 -26.78 4.17
C ASP A 434 -17.96 -27.12 3.43
N GLY A 435 -16.83 -26.50 3.81
CA GLY A 435 -15.51 -26.71 3.21
C GLY A 435 -15.27 -25.92 1.92
N LYS A 436 -16.27 -25.20 1.41
CA LYS A 436 -16.10 -24.42 0.17
C LYS A 436 -15.36 -23.12 0.43
N ILE A 437 -14.52 -22.77 -0.52
CA ILE A 437 -13.77 -21.51 -0.54
C ILE A 437 -14.66 -20.41 -1.14
N VAL A 438 -14.68 -19.28 -0.47
CA VAL A 438 -15.36 -18.05 -0.90
C VAL A 438 -14.32 -16.94 -1.02
N ILE A 439 -14.25 -16.32 -2.19
CA ILE A 439 -13.49 -15.07 -2.37
C ILE A 439 -14.37 -13.93 -1.86
N GLU A 440 -13.75 -12.98 -1.17
CA GLU A 440 -14.44 -11.80 -0.66
C GLU A 440 -15.18 -11.01 -1.75
N PRO A 441 -16.22 -10.22 -1.40
CA PRO A 441 -16.90 -9.32 -2.32
C PRO A 441 -15.95 -8.32 -2.99
N LYS A 442 -16.31 -7.86 -4.21
CA LYS A 442 -15.56 -6.83 -4.95
C LYS A 442 -15.49 -5.51 -4.16
N GLU A 443 -16.54 -5.21 -3.42
CA GLU A 443 -16.67 -4.01 -2.59
C GLU A 443 -15.60 -3.96 -1.49
N ASP A 444 -15.35 -5.08 -0.81
CA ASP A 444 -14.33 -5.18 0.25
C ASP A 444 -12.91 -4.97 -0.33
N ILE A 445 -12.65 -5.51 -1.53
CA ILE A 445 -11.39 -5.30 -2.24
C ILE A 445 -11.25 -3.82 -2.65
N LYS A 446 -12.34 -3.22 -3.19
CA LYS A 446 -12.39 -1.82 -3.62
C LYS A 446 -12.12 -0.88 -2.45
N GLU A 447 -12.73 -1.12 -1.29
CA GLU A 447 -12.49 -0.35 -0.07
C GLU A 447 -11.01 -0.40 0.34
N ARG A 448 -10.40 -1.59 0.29
CA ARG A 448 -8.99 -1.79 0.67
C ARG A 448 -7.99 -1.17 -0.32
N LEU A 449 -8.29 -1.26 -1.63
CA LEU A 449 -7.44 -0.69 -2.69
C LEU A 449 -7.67 0.81 -2.92
N GLY A 450 -8.80 1.36 -2.46
CA GLY A 450 -9.24 2.72 -2.80
C GLY A 450 -9.75 2.87 -4.25
N ARG A 451 -9.80 1.77 -5.02
CA ARG A 451 -10.25 1.72 -6.42
C ARG A 451 -10.84 0.35 -6.76
N SER A 452 -11.59 0.27 -7.85
CA SER A 452 -12.12 -1.01 -8.37
C SER A 452 -10.99 -1.91 -8.89
N PRO A 453 -11.01 -3.25 -8.59
CA PRO A 453 -10.06 -4.22 -9.15
C PRO A 453 -10.43 -4.62 -10.59
N GLY A 454 -10.70 -3.62 -11.47
CA GLY A 454 -11.27 -3.84 -12.80
C GLY A 454 -10.35 -4.60 -13.74
N LYS A 455 -9.02 -4.37 -13.68
CA LYS A 455 -8.07 -5.10 -14.54
C LYS A 455 -7.96 -6.56 -14.14
N GLY A 456 -7.94 -6.85 -12.83
CA GLY A 456 -8.00 -8.21 -12.31
C GLY A 456 -9.28 -8.92 -12.73
N ASP A 457 -10.44 -8.28 -12.55
CA ASP A 457 -11.74 -8.85 -12.92
C ASP A 457 -11.83 -9.11 -14.44
N ALA A 458 -11.32 -8.21 -15.29
CA ALA A 458 -11.29 -8.42 -16.74
C ALA A 458 -10.38 -9.60 -17.15
N LEU A 459 -9.24 -9.79 -16.51
CA LEU A 459 -8.41 -10.98 -16.72
C LEU A 459 -9.13 -12.25 -16.23
N LEU A 460 -9.75 -12.22 -15.05
CA LEU A 460 -10.50 -13.36 -14.50
C LEU A 460 -11.61 -13.85 -15.44
N LEU A 461 -12.32 -12.94 -16.09
CA LEU A 461 -13.35 -13.28 -17.08
C LEU A 461 -12.82 -14.18 -18.19
N THR A 462 -11.54 -14.07 -18.56
CA THR A 462 -10.95 -14.95 -19.60
C THR A 462 -10.88 -16.43 -19.18
N PHE A 463 -11.11 -16.74 -17.91
CA PHE A 463 -11.14 -18.11 -17.34
C PHE A 463 -12.58 -18.62 -17.10
N ALA A 464 -13.60 -17.84 -17.50
CA ALA A 464 -15.00 -18.17 -17.16
C ALA A 464 -15.46 -19.51 -17.75
N PHE A 465 -15.07 -19.81 -18.98
CA PHE A 465 -15.45 -21.06 -19.64
C PHE A 465 -14.29 -21.62 -20.48
N PRO A 466 -14.25 -22.95 -20.71
CA PRO A 466 -13.33 -23.57 -21.66
C PRO A 466 -13.53 -23.01 -23.08
N VAL A 467 -12.44 -22.68 -23.75
CA VAL A 467 -12.47 -22.20 -25.14
C VAL A 467 -11.52 -23.01 -26.00
N SER A 468 -12.03 -23.49 -27.13
CA SER A 468 -11.21 -24.13 -28.17
C SER A 468 -10.88 -23.13 -29.29
N LYS A 469 -9.66 -23.23 -29.80
CA LYS A 469 -9.25 -22.39 -30.92
C LYS A 469 -10.10 -22.70 -32.16
N ARG A 470 -10.66 -21.67 -32.77
CA ARG A 470 -11.46 -21.82 -34.02
C ARG A 470 -10.54 -22.20 -35.19
N LEU A 471 -10.89 -23.27 -35.89
CA LEU A 471 -10.25 -23.62 -37.17
C LEU A 471 -10.77 -22.66 -38.24
N ARG A 472 -9.90 -21.77 -38.71
CA ARG A 472 -10.23 -20.85 -39.81
C ARG A 472 -9.77 -21.45 -41.11
N ILE A 473 -10.71 -21.78 -42.00
CA ILE A 473 -10.43 -22.23 -43.36
C ILE A 473 -10.36 -20.97 -44.25
N PRO A 474 -9.23 -20.68 -44.92
CA PRO A 474 -9.13 -19.54 -45.82
C PRO A 474 -10.23 -19.61 -46.88
N GLY A 475 -11.05 -18.56 -47.03
CA GLY A 475 -12.08 -18.45 -48.05
C GLY A 475 -13.52 -18.77 -47.63
N GLN A 476 -13.77 -19.21 -46.39
CA GLN A 476 -15.12 -19.30 -45.84
C GLN A 476 -15.44 -18.06 -44.99
N GLN A 477 -16.51 -17.34 -45.34
CA GLN A 477 -17.08 -16.33 -44.45
C GLN A 477 -17.49 -16.99 -43.14
N ASN A 478 -17.15 -16.34 -42.04
CA ASN A 478 -17.39 -16.79 -40.66
C ASN A 478 -18.83 -17.27 -40.47
N GLN A 479 -19.09 -18.55 -40.58
CA GLN A 479 -20.22 -19.18 -39.94
C GLN A 479 -19.80 -19.36 -38.46
N GLN A 480 -20.40 -18.56 -37.60
CA GLN A 480 -20.17 -18.60 -36.17
C GLN A 480 -20.62 -19.95 -35.61
N GLY A 481 -19.68 -20.86 -35.38
CA GLY A 481 -19.97 -22.08 -34.63
C GLY A 481 -20.36 -21.71 -33.20
N LYS A 482 -21.56 -22.06 -32.76
CA LYS A 482 -21.92 -22.08 -31.36
C LYS A 482 -20.85 -22.87 -30.59
N ALA A 483 -20.37 -22.36 -29.46
CA ALA A 483 -19.63 -23.19 -28.53
C ALA A 483 -20.55 -24.37 -28.18
N ILE A 484 -20.17 -25.59 -28.59
CA ILE A 484 -20.89 -26.78 -28.20
C ILE A 484 -20.52 -27.06 -26.77
N THR A 485 -21.38 -26.71 -25.85
CA THR A 485 -21.37 -27.22 -24.49
C THR A 485 -22.03 -28.60 -24.52
N ASP A 486 -21.33 -29.60 -25.02
CA ASP A 486 -21.75 -31.00 -24.89
C ASP A 486 -21.38 -31.51 -23.49
N TYR A 487 -21.95 -30.90 -22.49
CA TYR A 487 -22.04 -31.49 -21.16
C TYR A 487 -23.50 -31.34 -20.72
N ASP A 488 -24.27 -32.40 -20.91
CA ASP A 488 -25.57 -32.58 -20.26
C ASP A 488 -25.30 -33.23 -18.90
N PRO A 489 -25.50 -32.53 -17.77
CA PRO A 489 -25.31 -33.10 -16.44
C PRO A 489 -26.39 -34.11 -16.06
N TYR A 490 -27.36 -34.40 -16.94
CA TYR A 490 -28.49 -35.32 -16.68
C TYR A 490 -28.65 -36.43 -17.77
N ALA A 491 -27.64 -36.66 -18.63
CA ALA A 491 -27.62 -37.80 -19.53
C ALA A 491 -26.86 -38.98 -18.95
#